data_5a38beead6a9725c8902f6b080c71d6f
#
_entry.id   5a38beead6a9725c8902f6b080c71d6f
#
_cell.length_a   1.000
_cell.length_b   1.000
_cell.length_c   1.000
_cell.angle_alpha   90.00
_cell.angle_beta   90.00
_cell.angle_gamma   90.00
#
_symmetry.space_group_name_H-M   'P 1'
#
loop_
_entity.id
_entity.type
_entity.pdbx_description
1 polymer ?
#
loop_
_entity_poly.entity_id
_entity_poly.type
_entity_poly.pdbx_seq_one_letter_code
_entity_poly.pdbx_strand_id
1 'polypeptide(L)'
;MTESKFHGVIPPVVIPLTAERTLDLEALERSINRMIDAGVDGLFFLGSSGEVAFLTDAQRYHVLQEAVAMVHGRVPVLAGIIDMETLRVVDQAKRATGYGVDGLVATAPFYALGGPKETERHFRAIREQTDLPLFAYDLPV
;
A
#
# COMPACT_ATOMS: atom_id res chain seq x y z
N MET A 1 -7.19 18.92 -18.87
CA MET A 1 -7.25 18.04 -17.66
C MET A 1 -6.18 17.01 -17.84
N THR A 2 -5.18 16.97 -16.99
CA THR A 2 -4.18 15.88 -16.99
C THR A 2 -4.91 14.59 -16.65
N GLU A 3 -4.79 13.61 -17.52
CA GLU A 3 -5.33 12.26 -17.28
C GLU A 3 -4.76 11.69 -15.97
N SER A 4 -5.61 11.09 -15.14
CA SER A 4 -5.17 10.52 -13.87
C SER A 4 -4.15 9.41 -14.13
N LYS A 5 -3.03 9.42 -13.42
CA LYS A 5 -2.05 8.32 -13.46
C LYS A 5 -2.66 6.97 -13.03
N PHE A 6 -3.73 7.01 -12.24
CA PHE A 6 -4.41 5.84 -11.72
C PHE A 6 -5.74 5.66 -12.44
N HIS A 7 -5.86 4.59 -13.22
CA HIS A 7 -7.05 4.21 -13.99
C HIS A 7 -7.08 2.70 -14.18
N GLY A 8 -8.15 2.19 -14.77
CA GLY A 8 -8.25 0.79 -15.19
C GLY A 8 -8.22 -0.21 -14.03
N VAL A 9 -7.43 -1.26 -14.17
CA VAL A 9 -7.36 -2.39 -13.24
C VAL A 9 -6.08 -2.31 -12.41
N ILE A 10 -6.25 -2.13 -11.09
CA ILE A 10 -5.14 -2.07 -10.11
C ILE A 10 -5.39 -3.16 -9.05
N PRO A 11 -4.97 -4.40 -9.28
CA PRO A 11 -5.23 -5.50 -8.35
C PRO A 11 -4.43 -5.37 -7.05
N PRO A 12 -5.00 -5.81 -5.91
CA PRO A 12 -4.25 -6.00 -4.69
C PRO A 12 -3.32 -7.21 -4.83
N VAL A 13 -2.06 -7.02 -4.47
CA VAL A 13 -1.03 -8.06 -4.57
C VAL A 13 -0.99 -8.90 -3.30
N VAL A 14 -1.05 -10.23 -3.48
CA VAL A 14 -0.78 -11.19 -2.40
C VAL A 14 0.71 -11.19 -2.10
N ILE A 15 1.08 -11.18 -0.83
CA ILE A 15 2.48 -11.20 -0.39
C ILE A 15 2.90 -12.64 -0.07
N PRO A 16 3.68 -13.28 -0.94
CA PRO A 16 4.14 -14.65 -0.70
C PRO A 16 5.18 -14.69 0.42
N LEU A 17 5.00 -15.61 1.34
CA LEU A 17 5.95 -15.88 2.43
C LEU A 17 6.44 -17.33 2.35
N THR A 18 7.71 -17.54 2.74
CA THR A 18 8.26 -18.88 2.95
C THR A 18 7.63 -19.56 4.18
N ALA A 19 7.94 -20.84 4.39
CA ALA A 19 7.51 -21.57 5.58
C ALA A 19 8.01 -20.92 6.88
N GLU A 20 9.15 -20.24 6.82
CA GLU A 20 9.78 -19.49 7.92
C GLU A 20 9.19 -18.09 8.07
N ARG A 21 8.14 -17.74 7.27
CA ARG A 21 7.47 -16.44 7.25
C ARG A 21 8.37 -15.27 6.84
N THR A 22 9.38 -15.54 6.04
CA THR A 22 10.16 -14.50 5.35
C THR A 22 9.56 -14.23 3.96
N LEU A 23 9.84 -13.07 3.38
CA LEU A 23 9.38 -12.74 2.03
C LEU A 23 9.99 -13.69 0.99
N ASP A 24 9.15 -14.35 0.20
CA ASP A 24 9.56 -15.15 -0.94
C ASP A 24 9.72 -14.23 -2.17
N LEU A 25 10.94 -13.76 -2.39
CA LEU A 25 11.27 -12.80 -3.44
C LEU A 25 10.99 -13.37 -4.85
N GLU A 26 11.31 -14.65 -5.08
CA GLU A 26 11.08 -15.25 -6.40
C GLU A 26 9.58 -15.37 -6.72
N ALA A 27 8.77 -15.78 -5.73
CA ALA A 27 7.33 -15.87 -5.91
C ALA A 27 6.70 -14.48 -6.08
N LEU A 28 7.21 -13.47 -5.36
CA LEU A 28 6.76 -12.08 -5.50
C LEU A 28 7.05 -11.56 -6.91
N GLU A 29 8.28 -11.75 -7.40
CA GLU A 29 8.69 -11.30 -8.73
C GLU A 29 7.85 -11.99 -9.83
N ARG A 30 7.66 -13.31 -9.74
CA ARG A 30 6.80 -14.05 -10.67
C ARG A 30 5.37 -13.50 -10.68
N SER A 31 4.83 -13.20 -9.49
CA SER A 31 3.47 -12.65 -9.37
C SER A 31 3.34 -11.26 -9.99
N ILE A 32 4.30 -10.37 -9.72
CA ILE A 32 4.36 -9.02 -10.29
C ILE A 32 4.44 -9.10 -11.82
N ASN A 33 5.39 -9.88 -12.35
CA ASN A 33 5.57 -10.00 -13.80
C ASN A 33 4.32 -10.57 -14.48
N ARG A 34 3.70 -11.60 -13.91
CA ARG A 34 2.46 -12.18 -14.44
C ARG A 34 1.32 -11.16 -14.52
N MET A 35 1.15 -10.31 -13.50
CA MET A 35 0.10 -9.29 -13.50
C MET A 35 0.39 -8.20 -14.54
N ILE A 36 1.63 -7.73 -14.63
CA ILE A 36 2.03 -6.72 -15.62
C ILE A 36 1.87 -7.27 -17.04
N ASP A 37 2.29 -8.51 -17.30
CA ASP A 37 2.15 -9.17 -18.60
C ASP A 37 0.67 -9.38 -18.99
N ALA A 38 -0.20 -9.52 -17.99
CA ALA A 38 -1.66 -9.59 -18.19
C ALA A 38 -2.30 -8.22 -18.50
N GLY A 39 -1.54 -7.13 -18.45
CA GLY A 39 -1.98 -5.79 -18.84
C GLY A 39 -2.70 -5.01 -17.75
N VAL A 40 -2.35 -5.20 -16.47
CA VAL A 40 -2.88 -4.36 -15.38
C VAL A 40 -2.35 -2.93 -15.47
N ASP A 41 -3.13 -1.97 -14.99
CA ASP A 41 -2.81 -0.54 -15.06
C ASP A 41 -2.05 -0.03 -13.82
N GLY A 42 -1.87 -0.86 -12.80
CA GLY A 42 -1.12 -0.58 -11.59
C GLY A 42 -1.12 -1.77 -10.65
N LEU A 43 -0.40 -1.67 -9.52
CA LEU A 43 -0.33 -2.70 -8.50
C LEU A 43 -0.52 -2.09 -7.11
N PHE A 44 -1.36 -2.72 -6.28
CA PHE A 44 -1.63 -2.30 -4.92
C PHE A 44 -1.03 -3.27 -3.91
N PHE A 45 0.04 -2.86 -3.22
CA PHE A 45 0.72 -3.64 -2.19
C PHE A 45 0.25 -3.28 -0.79
N LEU A 46 0.35 -4.23 0.13
CA LEU A 46 0.02 -4.07 1.55
C LEU A 46 -1.44 -3.69 1.81
N GLY A 47 -2.35 -4.16 0.96
CA GLY A 47 -3.78 -4.17 1.24
C GLY A 47 -4.21 -5.38 2.07
N SER A 48 -5.52 -5.58 2.21
CA SER A 48 -6.10 -6.72 2.93
C SER A 48 -5.69 -8.06 2.32
N SER A 49 -5.69 -8.18 0.99
CA SER A 49 -5.23 -9.39 0.28
C SER A 49 -3.73 -9.65 0.45
N GLY A 50 -2.94 -8.62 0.74
CA GLY A 50 -1.52 -8.73 1.11
C GLY A 50 -1.30 -9.04 2.58
N GLU A 51 -2.37 -9.34 3.34
CA GLU A 51 -2.33 -9.72 4.75
C GLU A 51 -1.54 -8.72 5.62
N VAL A 52 -1.65 -7.41 5.30
CA VAL A 52 -0.84 -6.35 5.94
C VAL A 52 -0.89 -6.37 7.47
N ALA A 53 -2.04 -6.74 8.05
CA ALA A 53 -2.23 -6.79 9.50
C ALA A 53 -1.38 -7.90 10.19
N PHE A 54 -0.91 -8.89 9.42
CA PHE A 54 -0.11 -10.03 9.91
C PHE A 54 1.39 -9.85 9.67
N LEU A 55 1.79 -8.77 9.02
CA LEU A 55 3.19 -8.46 8.74
C LEU A 55 3.75 -7.52 9.82
N THR A 56 4.98 -7.77 10.24
CA THR A 56 5.74 -6.81 11.04
C THR A 56 6.08 -5.56 10.21
N ASP A 57 6.38 -4.44 10.86
CA ASP A 57 6.78 -3.23 10.16
C ASP A 57 8.02 -3.46 9.28
N ALA A 58 8.98 -4.24 9.75
CA ALA A 58 10.17 -4.60 8.97
C ALA A 58 9.81 -5.38 7.69
N GLN A 59 8.86 -6.32 7.78
CA GLN A 59 8.37 -7.05 6.61
C GLN A 59 7.63 -6.13 5.64
N ARG A 60 6.76 -5.23 6.12
CA ARG A 60 6.05 -4.24 5.28
C ARG A 60 7.04 -3.38 4.50
N TYR A 61 8.09 -2.87 5.15
CA TYR A 61 9.11 -2.05 4.50
C TYR A 61 9.92 -2.83 3.48
N HIS A 62 10.30 -4.06 3.80
CA HIS A 62 10.99 -4.94 2.87
C HIS A 62 10.14 -5.23 1.63
N VAL A 63 8.85 -5.54 1.82
CA VAL A 63 7.91 -5.75 0.70
C VAL A 63 7.87 -4.54 -0.23
N LEU A 64 7.71 -3.32 0.31
CA LEU A 64 7.62 -2.12 -0.53
C LEU A 64 8.93 -1.83 -1.28
N GLN A 65 10.06 -1.99 -0.62
CA GLN A 65 11.37 -1.78 -1.22
C GLN A 65 11.59 -2.71 -2.41
N GLU A 66 11.35 -4.02 -2.21
CA GLU A 66 11.53 -5.02 -3.26
C GLU A 66 10.47 -4.87 -4.37
N ALA A 67 9.21 -4.62 -4.01
CA ALA A 67 8.14 -4.42 -4.98
C ALA A 67 8.41 -3.24 -5.93
N VAL A 68 8.82 -2.09 -5.39
CA VAL A 68 9.15 -0.92 -6.23
C VAL A 68 10.33 -1.23 -7.15
N ALA A 69 11.37 -1.89 -6.64
CA ALA A 69 12.53 -2.30 -7.43
C ALA A 69 12.12 -3.28 -8.55
N MET A 70 11.30 -4.30 -8.24
CA MET A 70 10.84 -5.30 -9.22
C MET A 70 9.88 -4.71 -10.26
N VAL A 71 8.95 -3.84 -9.85
CA VAL A 71 8.04 -3.15 -10.79
C VAL A 71 8.80 -2.25 -11.74
N HIS A 72 9.86 -1.62 -11.26
CA HIS A 72 10.79 -0.81 -12.05
C HIS A 72 10.11 0.23 -12.95
N GLY A 73 9.08 0.89 -12.44
CA GLY A 73 8.34 1.94 -13.15
C GLY A 73 7.47 1.47 -14.32
N ARG A 74 7.30 0.16 -14.53
CA ARG A 74 6.46 -0.38 -15.62
C ARG A 74 4.99 -0.05 -15.46
N VAL A 75 4.49 -0.01 -14.24
CA VAL A 75 3.14 0.41 -13.86
C VAL A 75 3.19 1.18 -12.54
N PRO A 76 2.19 2.03 -12.22
CA PRO A 76 2.10 2.69 -10.93
C PRO A 76 2.01 1.71 -9.75
N VAL A 77 2.66 2.08 -8.64
CA VAL A 77 2.63 1.33 -7.37
C VAL A 77 1.85 2.10 -6.32
N LEU A 78 0.77 1.50 -5.81
CA LEU A 78 0.05 1.96 -4.63
C LEU A 78 0.52 1.20 -3.40
N ALA A 79 0.78 1.90 -2.30
CA ALA A 79 1.15 1.32 -1.01
C ALA A 79 0.05 1.47 0.03
N GLY A 80 -0.37 0.38 0.64
CA GLY A 80 -1.21 0.39 1.83
C GLY A 80 -0.42 0.87 3.04
N ILE A 81 -0.91 1.93 3.65
CA ILE A 81 -0.39 2.49 4.90
C ILE A 81 -1.44 2.26 6.00
N ILE A 82 -1.82 1.00 6.16
CA ILE A 82 -2.96 0.55 6.96
C ILE A 82 -2.51 0.23 8.39
N ASP A 83 -3.01 0.99 9.35
CA ASP A 83 -2.77 0.76 10.77
C ASP A 83 -3.92 1.34 11.60
N MET A 84 -3.93 1.04 12.90
CA MET A 84 -4.96 1.45 13.84
C MET A 84 -4.65 2.79 14.53
N GLU A 85 -3.42 3.29 14.40
CA GLU A 85 -2.97 4.50 15.07
C GLU A 85 -2.40 5.50 14.05
N THR A 86 -2.86 6.76 14.14
CA THR A 86 -2.57 7.82 13.16
C THR A 86 -1.07 8.08 12.98
N LEU A 87 -0.30 8.13 14.08
CA LEU A 87 1.15 8.41 13.98
C LEU A 87 1.91 7.25 13.32
N ARG A 88 1.45 6.01 13.50
CA ARG A 88 2.01 4.86 12.80
C ARG A 88 1.74 4.92 11.30
N VAL A 89 0.50 5.32 10.91
CA VAL A 89 0.14 5.52 9.51
C VAL A 89 0.96 6.65 8.88
N VAL A 90 1.18 7.74 9.62
CA VAL A 90 2.05 8.85 9.19
C VAL A 90 3.50 8.39 8.98
N ASP A 91 4.07 7.58 9.89
CA ASP A 91 5.42 7.02 9.69
C ASP A 91 5.50 6.12 8.47
N GLN A 92 4.50 5.25 8.29
CA GLN A 92 4.40 4.39 7.09
C GLN A 92 4.30 5.22 5.81
N ALA A 93 3.52 6.32 5.80
CA ALA A 93 3.41 7.21 4.65
C ALA A 93 4.76 7.81 4.26
N LYS A 94 5.53 8.32 5.23
CA LYS A 94 6.87 8.87 5.00
C LYS A 94 7.83 7.83 4.41
N ARG A 95 7.82 6.61 4.96
CA ARG A 95 8.68 5.52 4.47
C ARG A 95 8.30 5.08 3.07
N ALA A 96 7.00 4.87 2.82
CA ALA A 96 6.51 4.48 1.50
C ALA A 96 6.88 5.53 0.43
N THR A 97 6.71 6.81 0.74
CA THR A 97 7.14 7.92 -0.11
C THR A 97 8.65 7.83 -0.40
N GLY A 98 9.46 7.54 0.61
CA GLY A 98 10.92 7.39 0.47
C GLY A 98 11.35 6.21 -0.42
N TYR A 99 10.51 5.17 -0.55
CA TYR A 99 10.77 4.05 -1.48
C TYR A 99 10.34 4.34 -2.92
N GLY A 100 9.64 5.44 -3.18
CA GLY A 100 9.27 5.83 -4.53
C GLY A 100 7.97 5.21 -5.04
N VAL A 101 7.01 4.96 -4.15
CA VAL A 101 5.64 4.57 -4.55
C VAL A 101 4.92 5.75 -5.19
N ASP A 102 3.90 5.49 -5.99
CA ASP A 102 3.18 6.49 -6.77
C ASP A 102 1.94 7.03 -6.06
N GLY A 103 1.43 6.31 -5.06
CA GLY A 103 0.28 6.72 -4.27
C GLY A 103 0.13 5.90 -3.00
N LEU A 104 -0.67 6.40 -2.09
CA LEU A 104 -0.91 5.82 -0.76
C LEU A 104 -2.38 5.44 -0.60
N VAL A 105 -2.62 4.34 0.10
CA VAL A 105 -3.96 3.85 0.43
C VAL A 105 -4.09 3.71 1.93
N ALA A 106 -5.01 4.43 2.55
CA ALA A 106 -5.26 4.40 3.99
C ALA A 106 -6.71 4.04 4.29
N THR A 107 -6.92 3.30 5.39
CA THR A 107 -8.23 3.08 6.00
C THR A 107 -8.44 4.06 7.17
N ALA A 108 -9.68 4.27 7.58
CA ALA A 108 -9.92 4.78 8.93
C ALA A 108 -9.40 3.77 9.96
N PRO A 109 -9.03 4.21 11.20
CA PRO A 109 -8.71 3.30 12.29
C PRO A 109 -9.86 2.33 12.55
N PHE A 110 -9.58 1.02 12.59
CA PHE A 110 -10.63 -0.01 12.56
C PHE A 110 -10.76 -0.86 13.83
N TYR A 111 -9.84 -0.76 14.77
CA TYR A 111 -9.95 -1.46 16.05
C TYR A 111 -10.67 -0.61 17.12
N ALA A 112 -10.26 0.64 17.28
CA ALA A 112 -10.96 1.62 18.10
C ALA A 112 -11.63 2.62 17.15
N LEU A 113 -12.93 2.42 16.91
CA LEU A 113 -13.68 3.23 15.96
C LEU A 113 -13.84 4.66 16.50
N GLY A 114 -13.37 5.62 15.72
CA GLY A 114 -13.63 7.03 15.92
C GLY A 114 -14.90 7.50 15.24
N GLY A 115 -15.38 8.69 15.62
CA GLY A 115 -16.46 9.35 14.89
C GLY A 115 -15.96 10.06 13.63
N PRO A 116 -16.87 10.73 12.90
CA PRO A 116 -16.52 11.44 11.65
C PRO A 116 -15.41 12.48 11.81
N LYS A 117 -15.38 13.17 12.95
CA LYS A 117 -14.34 14.20 13.23
C LYS A 117 -12.96 13.58 13.45
N GLU A 118 -12.90 12.44 14.12
CA GLU A 118 -11.66 11.70 14.34
C GLU A 118 -11.14 11.13 13.01
N THR A 119 -12.02 10.59 12.19
CA THR A 119 -11.69 10.09 10.85
C THR A 119 -11.17 11.22 9.96
N GLU A 120 -11.84 12.37 9.94
CA GLU A 120 -11.35 13.54 9.20
C GLU A 120 -9.96 13.98 9.66
N ARG A 121 -9.76 14.07 10.97
CA ARG A 121 -8.46 14.43 11.57
C ARG A 121 -7.35 13.45 11.19
N HIS A 122 -7.68 12.15 11.17
CA HIS A 122 -6.77 11.08 10.75
C HIS A 122 -6.28 11.30 9.30
N PHE A 123 -7.21 11.45 8.34
CA PHE A 123 -6.84 11.66 6.93
C PHE A 123 -6.13 12.99 6.70
N ARG A 124 -6.49 14.07 7.42
CA ARG A 124 -5.77 15.35 7.36
C ARG A 124 -4.32 15.19 7.82
N ALA A 125 -4.09 14.53 8.95
CA ALA A 125 -2.74 14.29 9.47
C ALA A 125 -1.86 13.53 8.48
N ILE A 126 -2.41 12.54 7.77
CA ILE A 126 -1.70 11.82 6.72
C ILE A 126 -1.39 12.76 5.55
N ARG A 127 -2.39 13.50 5.07
CA ARG A 127 -2.27 14.40 3.91
C ARG A 127 -1.21 15.49 4.12
N GLU A 128 -1.06 15.99 5.32
CA GLU A 128 -0.07 17.01 5.68
C GLU A 128 1.39 16.50 5.59
N GLN A 129 1.60 15.18 5.52
CA GLN A 129 2.93 14.57 5.51
C GLN A 129 3.38 14.09 4.14
N THR A 130 2.56 14.22 3.10
CA THR A 130 2.88 13.73 1.76
C THR A 130 2.17 14.53 0.68
N ASP A 131 2.83 14.70 -0.46
CA ASP A 131 2.23 15.25 -1.69
C ASP A 131 1.70 14.15 -2.63
N LEU A 132 1.96 12.88 -2.32
CA LEU A 132 1.45 11.76 -3.11
C LEU A 132 -0.08 11.69 -3.09
N PRO A 133 -0.72 11.22 -4.16
CA PRO A 133 -2.14 10.87 -4.15
C PRO A 133 -2.47 9.95 -2.97
N LEU A 134 -3.52 10.30 -2.22
CA LEU A 134 -4.01 9.54 -1.08
C LEU A 134 -5.41 9.03 -1.37
N PHE A 135 -5.57 7.71 -1.32
CA PHE A 135 -6.84 7.02 -1.49
C PHE A 135 -7.41 6.63 -0.13
N ALA A 136 -8.66 7.02 0.13
CA ALA A 136 -9.40 6.50 1.27
C ALA A 136 -10.00 5.14 0.92
N TYR A 137 -9.60 4.11 1.65
CA TYR A 137 -10.08 2.75 1.47
C TYR A 137 -11.19 2.49 2.47
N ASP A 138 -12.42 2.53 2.00
CA ASP A 138 -13.61 2.26 2.80
C ASP A 138 -13.91 0.76 2.78
N LEU A 139 -13.74 0.14 3.94
CA LEU A 139 -14.09 -1.26 4.18
C LEU A 139 -15.27 -1.28 5.13
N PRO A 140 -16.45 -1.70 4.69
CA PRO A 140 -17.57 -1.95 5.60
C PRO A 140 -17.22 -3.12 6.54
N VAL A 141 -17.16 -2.85 7.83
CA VAL A 141 -16.91 -3.81 8.92
C VAL A 141 -18.11 -3.92 9.83
#